data_90322fddc6834f6b937b88d677fd5eba
#
_entry.id   90322fddc6834f6b937b88d677fd5eba
#
_cell.length_a   1.000
_cell.length_b   1.000
_cell.length_c   1.000
_cell.angle_alpha   90.00
_cell.angle_beta   90.00
_cell.angle_gamma   90.00
#
_symmetry.space_group_name_H-M   'P 1'
#
loop_
_entity.id
_entity.type
_entity.pdbx_description
1 polymer ?
#
loop_
_entity_poly.entity_id
_entity_poly.type
_entity_poly.pdbx_seq_one_letter_code
_entity_poly.pdbx_strand_id
1 'polypeptide(L)'
;MKKSALLLLFVFAACTAWAQVAREEIFADAHRSAANYYAYPSPNAKLTPAPKGYEPVYISAYARHGSRWLIHPEQYTKPLQILKKAAAAGMLTPAGQQALVAVDSVYRMANKRFGELTEKGARQHRGIAQRMYKNFPTVFADGAVVDARSTVVIRCILSMANECLQLQAENPRLRIKTDASYHDMYYLNDEDQPAIQRFRHSDAIKAALTKAWEENVKTDHLMSVLFRDAAYVRDSVDVASFANNLFSVAANMQSCDTKLDLYRFFTPEECYGIWKYRNLEWSIRYGDNSLSKGVMPYLQNNLLRNFLTTADSCLQKSVPGATLRFGHDVVVLPLACLMELGDCGKQQGGDANLLAEKWRNYEIFPMACNIQWVFYRKKKSKDLLVKVLLNEHEMSLPVATTQAPYYRWEDVRKYYQEKLSRFQIPTEK
;
A
#
# COMPACT_ATOMS: atom_id res chain seq x y z
N MET A 1 -25.52 -27.49 32.31
CA MET A 1 -26.03 -26.43 31.44
C MET A 1 -25.41 -25.03 31.65
N LYS A 2 -24.78 -24.71 32.81
CA LYS A 2 -24.17 -23.37 33.06
C LYS A 2 -22.76 -23.15 32.46
N LYS A 3 -22.01 -24.21 32.10
CA LYS A 3 -20.65 -24.06 31.53
C LYS A 3 -20.63 -23.76 30.03
N SER A 4 -21.67 -24.16 29.29
CA SER A 4 -21.76 -23.93 27.83
C SER A 4 -22.17 -22.49 27.48
N ALA A 5 -22.92 -21.81 28.35
CA ALA A 5 -23.30 -20.41 28.16
C ALA A 5 -22.12 -19.44 28.35
N LEU A 6 -21.16 -19.79 29.21
CA LEU A 6 -19.98 -18.97 29.47
C LEU A 6 -18.98 -19.02 28.26
N LEU A 7 -18.89 -20.18 27.59
CA LEU A 7 -18.04 -20.35 26.43
C LEU A 7 -18.56 -19.57 25.20
N LEU A 8 -19.89 -19.50 25.01
CA LEU A 8 -20.53 -18.72 23.96
C LEU A 8 -20.37 -17.20 24.19
N LEU A 9 -20.43 -16.71 25.42
CA LEU A 9 -20.18 -15.31 25.75
C LEU A 9 -18.72 -14.89 25.51
N PHE A 10 -17.76 -15.77 25.77
CA PHE A 10 -16.33 -15.48 25.47
C PHE A 10 -16.02 -15.47 23.98
N VAL A 11 -16.66 -16.34 23.17
CA VAL A 11 -16.49 -16.33 21.71
C VAL A 11 -17.14 -15.09 21.10
N PHE A 12 -18.29 -14.63 21.58
CA PHE A 12 -18.93 -13.39 21.11
C PHE A 12 -18.13 -12.15 21.52
N ALA A 13 -17.56 -12.09 22.73
CA ALA A 13 -16.71 -10.99 23.17
C ALA A 13 -15.38 -10.93 22.41
N ALA A 14 -14.79 -12.07 22.05
CA ALA A 14 -13.59 -12.12 21.21
C ALA A 14 -13.88 -11.66 19.78
N CYS A 15 -15.02 -12.05 19.17
CA CYS A 15 -15.41 -11.58 17.84
C CYS A 15 -15.69 -10.06 17.80
N THR A 16 -16.29 -9.48 18.84
CA THR A 16 -16.54 -8.03 18.91
C THR A 16 -15.26 -7.21 19.14
N ALA A 17 -14.24 -7.76 19.79
CA ALA A 17 -12.95 -7.08 19.98
C ALA A 17 -12.17 -6.89 18.67
N TRP A 18 -12.28 -7.81 17.71
CA TRP A 18 -11.62 -7.70 16.39
C TRP A 18 -12.36 -6.76 15.44
N ALA A 19 -13.68 -6.63 15.55
CA ALA A 19 -14.53 -5.76 14.72
C ALA A 19 -14.27 -4.26 14.91
N GLN A 20 -13.56 -3.86 15.98
CA GLN A 20 -13.38 -2.45 16.33
C GLN A 20 -11.98 -1.90 16.02
N VAL A 21 -10.97 -2.74 15.72
CA VAL A 21 -9.57 -2.29 15.60
C VAL A 21 -9.40 -1.17 14.58
N ALA A 22 -9.88 -1.34 13.34
CA ALA A 22 -9.73 -0.30 12.32
C ALA A 22 -10.50 0.98 12.67
N ARG A 23 -11.67 0.85 13.32
CA ARG A 23 -12.45 1.99 13.78
C ARG A 23 -11.69 2.77 14.84
N GLU A 24 -11.20 2.08 15.88
CA GLU A 24 -10.42 2.69 16.95
C GLU A 24 -9.15 3.37 16.43
N GLU A 25 -8.43 2.71 15.54
CA GLU A 25 -7.21 3.24 14.93
C GLU A 25 -7.47 4.51 14.10
N ILE A 26 -8.55 4.56 13.31
CA ILE A 26 -8.91 5.73 12.50
C ILE A 26 -9.46 6.85 13.39
N PHE A 27 -10.18 6.52 14.47
CA PHE A 27 -10.67 7.50 15.42
C PHE A 27 -9.52 8.15 16.23
N ALA A 28 -8.48 7.38 16.51
CA ALA A 28 -7.26 7.88 17.16
C ALA A 28 -6.38 8.68 16.19
N ASP A 29 -6.33 8.29 14.91
CA ASP A 29 -5.53 8.92 13.86
C ASP A 29 -6.28 8.89 12.51
N ALA A 30 -6.95 9.99 12.19
CA ALA A 30 -7.70 10.14 10.95
C ALA A 30 -6.86 9.92 9.67
N HIS A 31 -5.53 10.08 9.75
CA HIS A 31 -4.64 9.85 8.60
C HIS A 31 -4.67 8.41 8.09
N ARG A 32 -4.99 7.44 8.95
CA ARG A 32 -5.14 6.03 8.55
C ARG A 32 -6.28 5.81 7.57
N SER A 33 -7.31 6.67 7.61
CA SER A 33 -8.42 6.62 6.64
C SER A 33 -8.01 6.97 5.21
N ALA A 34 -6.79 7.46 5.00
CA ALA A 34 -6.27 7.84 3.69
C ALA A 34 -6.05 6.67 2.73
N ALA A 35 -6.15 5.42 3.19
CA ALA A 35 -5.90 4.24 2.37
C ALA A 35 -4.50 4.28 1.71
N ASN A 36 -4.44 4.25 0.38
CA ASN A 36 -3.19 4.31 -0.38
C ASN A 36 -2.45 5.67 -0.29
N TYR A 37 -3.05 6.70 0.29
CA TYR A 37 -2.37 7.99 0.57
C TYR A 37 -1.76 8.05 1.97
N TYR A 38 -1.97 7.01 2.81
CA TYR A 38 -1.36 6.96 4.13
C TYR A 38 0.16 7.07 4.02
N ALA A 39 0.75 8.01 4.76
CA ALA A 39 2.20 8.21 4.73
C ALA A 39 2.91 7.02 5.38
N TYR A 40 4.09 6.66 4.88
CA TYR A 40 4.88 5.55 5.44
C TYR A 40 5.16 5.77 6.93
N PRO A 41 4.76 4.82 7.80
CA PRO A 41 4.84 5.04 9.24
C PRO A 41 6.27 4.98 9.81
N SER A 42 7.27 4.62 8.99
CA SER A 42 8.67 4.47 9.40
C SER A 42 8.83 3.57 10.62
N PRO A 43 8.54 2.27 10.52
CA PRO A 43 8.53 1.37 11.66
C PRO A 43 9.90 1.25 12.32
N ASN A 44 9.89 1.02 13.62
CA ASN A 44 11.09 0.67 14.39
C ASN A 44 10.93 -0.77 14.93
N ALA A 45 10.63 -1.69 14.04
CA ALA A 45 10.40 -3.09 14.40
C ALA A 45 11.72 -3.78 14.77
N LYS A 46 11.73 -4.47 15.92
CA LYS A 46 12.87 -5.34 16.29
C LYS A 46 12.72 -6.65 15.54
N LEU A 47 13.64 -6.91 14.62
CA LEU A 47 13.67 -8.14 13.85
C LEU A 47 14.20 -9.32 14.68
N THR A 48 13.63 -10.51 14.43
CA THR A 48 14.12 -11.77 15.02
C THR A 48 15.58 -12.01 14.58
N PRO A 49 16.50 -12.27 15.51
CA PRO A 49 17.91 -12.54 15.19
C PRO A 49 18.05 -13.74 14.25
N ALA A 50 19.09 -13.71 13.40
CA ALA A 50 19.42 -14.83 12.53
C ALA A 50 19.69 -16.11 13.33
N PRO A 51 19.28 -17.30 12.85
CA PRO A 51 19.64 -18.57 13.47
C PRO A 51 21.15 -18.74 13.55
N LYS A 52 21.62 -19.49 14.55
CA LYS A 52 23.06 -19.68 14.80
C LYS A 52 23.80 -20.15 13.55
N GLY A 53 24.81 -19.39 13.15
CA GLY A 53 25.67 -19.68 12.02
C GLY A 53 25.16 -19.22 10.65
N TYR A 54 23.99 -18.57 10.61
CA TYR A 54 23.48 -17.94 9.40
C TYR A 54 23.76 -16.44 9.41
N GLU A 55 24.12 -15.91 8.24
CA GLU A 55 24.32 -14.48 7.99
C GLU A 55 23.52 -14.05 6.78
N PRO A 56 22.96 -12.81 6.79
CA PRO A 56 22.28 -12.28 5.62
C PRO A 56 23.29 -12.03 4.50
N VAL A 57 22.96 -12.49 3.28
CA VAL A 57 23.86 -12.46 2.11
C VAL A 57 23.26 -11.74 0.91
N TYR A 58 21.94 -11.67 0.82
CA TYR A 58 21.28 -11.07 -0.34
C TYR A 58 19.89 -10.56 0.04
N ILE A 59 19.49 -9.43 -0.58
CA ILE A 59 18.12 -8.88 -0.48
C ILE A 59 17.52 -8.76 -1.88
N SER A 60 16.28 -9.25 -2.03
CA SER A 60 15.44 -9.00 -3.19
C SER A 60 14.22 -8.21 -2.74
N ALA A 61 14.03 -7.00 -3.27
CA ALA A 61 12.97 -6.12 -2.82
C ALA A 61 12.14 -5.53 -3.97
N TYR A 62 10.89 -5.18 -3.67
CA TYR A 62 10.05 -4.30 -4.46
C TYR A 62 9.46 -3.23 -3.56
N ALA A 63 9.59 -1.96 -3.96
CA ALA A 63 9.09 -0.82 -3.21
C ALA A 63 8.16 0.06 -4.09
N ARG A 64 7.09 0.55 -3.50
CA ARG A 64 6.27 1.63 -4.04
C ARG A 64 7.04 2.95 -3.97
N HIS A 65 6.83 3.87 -4.91
CA HIS A 65 7.31 5.25 -4.79
C HIS A 65 6.89 5.90 -3.46
N GLY A 66 7.65 6.87 -2.99
CA GLY A 66 7.35 7.64 -1.78
C GLY A 66 6.15 8.57 -1.91
N SER A 67 5.87 9.32 -0.85
CA SER A 67 4.81 10.34 -0.83
C SER A 67 4.90 11.28 -2.03
N ARG A 68 3.75 11.61 -2.62
CA ARG A 68 3.62 12.38 -3.87
C ARG A 68 2.41 13.30 -3.85
N TRP A 69 2.38 14.25 -4.76
CA TRP A 69 1.16 15.02 -5.08
C TRP A 69 0.09 14.12 -5.73
N LEU A 70 -1.20 14.51 -5.65
CA LEU A 70 -2.25 13.83 -6.40
C LEU A 70 -1.92 13.86 -7.90
N ILE A 71 -2.31 12.78 -8.61
CA ILE A 71 -1.91 12.58 -10.01
C ILE A 71 -2.74 13.46 -10.95
N HIS A 72 -4.05 13.56 -10.69
CA HIS A 72 -4.98 14.23 -11.59
C HIS A 72 -5.31 15.64 -11.08
N PRO A 73 -5.12 16.69 -11.91
CA PRO A 73 -5.46 18.07 -11.55
C PRO A 73 -6.90 18.22 -11.05
N GLU A 74 -7.83 17.43 -11.61
CA GLU A 74 -9.26 17.45 -11.30
C GLU A 74 -9.55 17.13 -9.85
N GLN A 75 -8.71 16.33 -9.20
CA GLN A 75 -8.85 16.00 -7.78
C GLN A 75 -8.73 17.26 -6.89
N TYR A 76 -7.97 18.27 -7.32
CA TYR A 76 -7.88 19.58 -6.67
C TYR A 76 -8.88 20.57 -7.21
N THR A 77 -9.05 20.66 -8.53
CA THR A 77 -9.81 21.74 -9.16
C THR A 77 -11.32 21.56 -8.99
N LYS A 78 -11.84 20.32 -8.97
CA LYS A 78 -13.28 20.08 -8.76
C LYS A 78 -13.77 20.62 -7.42
N PRO A 79 -13.23 20.23 -6.25
CA PRO A 79 -13.66 20.77 -4.97
C PRO A 79 -13.39 22.28 -4.88
N LEU A 80 -12.29 22.78 -5.44
CA LEU A 80 -11.97 24.20 -5.48
C LEU A 80 -13.02 25.02 -6.24
N GLN A 81 -13.46 24.54 -7.40
CA GLN A 81 -14.49 25.23 -8.21
C GLN A 81 -15.83 25.28 -7.50
N ILE A 82 -16.24 24.20 -6.83
CA ILE A 82 -17.48 24.16 -6.05
C ILE A 82 -17.41 25.18 -4.91
N LEU A 83 -16.31 25.20 -4.16
CA LEU A 83 -16.11 26.17 -3.07
C LEU A 83 -16.08 27.62 -3.59
N LYS A 84 -15.43 27.89 -4.72
CA LYS A 84 -15.41 29.24 -5.34
C LYS A 84 -16.81 29.70 -5.78
N LYS A 85 -17.59 28.81 -6.39
CA LYS A 85 -18.99 29.12 -6.78
C LYS A 85 -19.85 29.42 -5.55
N ALA A 86 -19.74 28.61 -4.50
CA ALA A 86 -20.48 28.81 -3.28
C ALA A 86 -20.07 30.12 -2.55
N ALA A 87 -18.77 30.47 -2.58
CA ALA A 87 -18.28 31.73 -2.04
C ALA A 87 -18.86 32.95 -2.78
N ALA A 88 -18.87 32.90 -4.11
CA ALA A 88 -19.45 33.95 -4.95
C ALA A 88 -20.99 34.14 -4.72
N ALA A 89 -21.68 33.04 -4.41
CA ALA A 89 -23.08 33.03 -4.05
C ALA A 89 -23.36 33.39 -2.57
N GLY A 90 -22.36 33.62 -1.74
CA GLY A 90 -22.52 33.89 -0.31
C GLY A 90 -22.94 32.69 0.53
N MET A 91 -22.79 31.45 -0.04
CA MET A 91 -23.32 30.20 0.54
C MET A 91 -22.30 29.45 1.39
N LEU A 92 -21.07 29.96 1.59
CA LEU A 92 -20.10 29.33 2.48
C LEU A 92 -20.26 29.80 3.93
N THR A 93 -20.12 28.88 4.86
CA THR A 93 -19.93 29.20 6.28
C THR A 93 -18.51 29.76 6.51
N PRO A 94 -18.16 30.26 7.71
CA PRO A 94 -16.79 30.58 8.05
C PRO A 94 -15.82 29.40 7.89
N ALA A 95 -16.26 28.16 8.21
CA ALA A 95 -15.50 26.94 7.99
C ALA A 95 -15.33 26.63 6.49
N GLY A 96 -16.38 26.83 5.69
CA GLY A 96 -16.31 26.71 4.23
C GLY A 96 -15.35 27.70 3.59
N GLN A 97 -15.25 28.94 4.09
CA GLN A 97 -14.25 29.91 3.65
C GLN A 97 -12.82 29.43 3.98
N GLN A 98 -12.62 28.86 5.18
CA GLN A 98 -11.32 28.26 5.55
C GLN A 98 -10.97 27.07 4.67
N ALA A 99 -11.95 26.22 4.34
CA ALA A 99 -11.75 25.09 3.42
C ALA A 99 -11.34 25.59 2.02
N LEU A 100 -12.00 26.64 1.50
CA LEU A 100 -11.65 27.28 0.23
C LEU A 100 -10.19 27.74 0.23
N VAL A 101 -9.76 28.47 1.25
CA VAL A 101 -8.39 28.98 1.37
C VAL A 101 -7.39 27.80 1.43
N ALA A 102 -7.69 26.76 2.22
CA ALA A 102 -6.81 25.60 2.35
C ALA A 102 -6.68 24.83 1.02
N VAL A 103 -7.80 24.54 0.34
CA VAL A 103 -7.79 23.82 -0.94
C VAL A 103 -7.08 24.63 -2.04
N ASP A 104 -7.31 25.95 -2.11
CA ASP A 104 -6.63 26.84 -3.07
C ASP A 104 -5.11 26.87 -2.80
N SER A 105 -4.71 26.92 -1.53
CA SER A 105 -3.30 26.88 -1.13
C SER A 105 -2.63 25.58 -1.53
N VAL A 106 -3.24 24.43 -1.25
CA VAL A 106 -2.71 23.10 -1.62
C VAL A 106 -2.64 22.96 -3.15
N TYR A 107 -3.68 23.44 -3.87
CA TYR A 107 -3.67 23.43 -5.33
C TYR A 107 -2.50 24.24 -5.90
N ARG A 108 -2.23 25.44 -5.36
CA ARG A 108 -1.08 26.27 -5.79
C ARG A 108 0.25 25.56 -5.54
N MET A 109 0.40 24.90 -4.39
CA MET A 109 1.60 24.11 -4.07
C MET A 109 1.78 22.93 -5.06
N ALA A 110 0.68 22.27 -5.44
CA ALA A 110 0.67 21.13 -6.34
C ALA A 110 0.75 21.50 -7.83
N ASN A 111 0.49 22.76 -8.19
CA ASN A 111 0.40 23.19 -9.59
C ASN A 111 1.70 22.92 -10.34
N LYS A 112 1.57 22.27 -11.51
CA LYS A 112 2.68 21.76 -12.36
C LYS A 112 3.53 20.66 -11.70
N ARG A 113 3.06 20.09 -10.57
CA ARG A 113 3.75 19.01 -9.86
C ARG A 113 2.87 17.77 -9.65
N PHE A 114 1.81 17.64 -10.42
CA PHE A 114 0.86 16.53 -10.29
C PHE A 114 1.55 15.18 -10.48
N GLY A 115 1.37 14.29 -9.49
CA GLY A 115 1.97 12.96 -9.47
C GLY A 115 3.47 12.92 -9.18
N GLU A 116 4.13 14.07 -8.95
CA GLU A 116 5.55 14.13 -8.61
C GLU A 116 5.82 13.74 -7.16
N LEU A 117 6.98 13.14 -6.93
CA LEU A 117 7.50 12.84 -5.60
C LEU A 117 7.63 14.12 -4.76
N THR A 118 7.20 14.08 -3.50
CA THR A 118 7.46 15.17 -2.55
C THR A 118 8.79 14.96 -1.82
N GLU A 119 9.29 16.00 -1.15
CA GLU A 119 10.48 15.88 -0.30
C GLU A 119 10.26 14.85 0.83
N LYS A 120 9.04 14.76 1.36
CA LYS A 120 8.69 13.72 2.32
C LYS A 120 8.85 12.32 1.71
N GLY A 121 8.43 12.13 0.46
CA GLY A 121 8.62 10.85 -0.25
C GLY A 121 10.09 10.50 -0.43
N ALA A 122 10.93 11.47 -0.75
CA ALA A 122 12.37 11.28 -0.84
C ALA A 122 12.97 10.86 0.52
N ARG A 123 12.57 11.54 1.61
CA ARG A 123 13.02 11.18 2.98
C ARG A 123 12.55 9.79 3.41
N GLN A 124 11.36 9.34 2.99
CA GLN A 124 10.87 7.98 3.27
C GLN A 124 11.83 6.93 2.71
N HIS A 125 12.25 7.06 1.45
CA HIS A 125 13.19 6.12 0.83
C HIS A 125 14.59 6.19 1.42
N ARG A 126 15.09 7.38 1.75
CA ARG A 126 16.35 7.51 2.50
C ARG A 126 16.28 6.77 3.85
N GLY A 127 15.18 6.93 4.59
CA GLY A 127 14.98 6.24 5.86
C GLY A 127 14.88 4.71 5.73
N ILE A 128 14.22 4.20 4.67
CA ILE A 128 14.18 2.75 4.38
C ILE A 128 15.60 2.23 4.12
N ALA A 129 16.38 2.92 3.28
CA ALA A 129 17.76 2.55 2.99
C ALA A 129 18.65 2.49 4.25
N GLN A 130 18.54 3.50 5.13
CA GLN A 130 19.26 3.55 6.40
C GLN A 130 18.94 2.34 7.29
N ARG A 131 17.65 2.03 7.46
CA ARG A 131 17.22 0.89 8.27
C ARG A 131 17.61 -0.44 7.62
N MET A 132 17.52 -0.57 6.30
CA MET A 132 17.95 -1.75 5.54
C MET A 132 19.45 -1.99 5.73
N TYR A 133 20.28 -0.97 5.58
CA TYR A 133 21.74 -1.05 5.83
C TYR A 133 22.04 -1.42 7.28
N LYS A 134 21.40 -0.76 8.25
CA LYS A 134 21.60 -1.03 9.69
C LYS A 134 21.22 -2.47 10.08
N ASN A 135 20.13 -2.98 9.52
CA ASN A 135 19.62 -4.32 9.86
C ASN A 135 20.38 -5.44 9.15
N PHE A 136 20.97 -5.17 7.97
CA PHE A 136 21.61 -6.19 7.13
C PHE A 136 22.98 -5.73 6.60
N PRO A 137 23.92 -5.31 7.46
CA PRO A 137 25.18 -4.68 7.03
C PRO A 137 26.05 -5.60 6.17
N THR A 138 25.99 -6.91 6.37
CA THR A 138 26.79 -7.88 5.59
C THR A 138 26.31 -7.97 4.12
N VAL A 139 25.06 -7.68 3.83
CA VAL A 139 24.52 -7.59 2.46
C VAL A 139 25.14 -6.41 1.71
N PHE A 140 25.44 -5.34 2.41
CA PHE A 140 26.02 -4.10 1.89
C PHE A 140 27.49 -3.93 2.27
N ALA A 141 28.22 -5.04 2.39
CA ALA A 141 29.66 -5.02 2.62
C ALA A 141 30.43 -4.39 1.44
N ASP A 142 31.71 -4.08 1.66
CA ASP A 142 32.56 -3.50 0.63
C ASP A 142 32.58 -4.30 -0.67
N GLY A 143 32.33 -3.60 -1.78
CA GLY A 143 32.27 -4.20 -3.09
C GLY A 143 30.98 -4.96 -3.40
N ALA A 144 29.99 -4.98 -2.48
CA ALA A 144 28.68 -5.55 -2.74
C ALA A 144 28.00 -4.86 -3.93
N VAL A 145 27.21 -5.64 -4.68
CA VAL A 145 26.52 -5.16 -5.90
C VAL A 145 25.05 -4.91 -5.58
N VAL A 146 24.59 -3.69 -5.82
CA VAL A 146 23.17 -3.31 -5.76
C VAL A 146 22.68 -3.08 -7.19
N ASP A 147 21.75 -3.90 -7.68
CA ASP A 147 21.09 -3.72 -8.97
C ASP A 147 19.68 -3.14 -8.71
N ALA A 148 19.47 -1.87 -9.03
CA ALA A 148 18.23 -1.16 -8.79
C ALA A 148 17.51 -0.87 -10.11
N ARG A 149 16.23 -1.23 -10.19
CA ARG A 149 15.37 -1.09 -11.35
C ARG A 149 14.11 -0.32 -10.99
N SER A 150 13.69 0.59 -11.85
CA SER A 150 12.47 1.38 -11.67
C SER A 150 11.55 1.29 -12.88
N THR A 151 10.25 1.44 -12.65
CA THR A 151 9.34 1.83 -13.74
C THR A 151 9.82 3.16 -14.35
N VAL A 152 9.39 3.44 -15.57
CA VAL A 152 9.76 4.68 -16.29
C VAL A 152 9.06 5.94 -15.75
N VAL A 153 8.35 5.83 -14.65
CA VAL A 153 7.61 6.92 -14.00
C VAL A 153 8.54 7.73 -13.10
N ILE A 154 8.62 9.04 -13.31
CA ILE A 154 9.57 9.96 -12.65
C ILE A 154 9.62 9.78 -11.13
N ARG A 155 8.46 9.71 -10.46
CA ARG A 155 8.43 9.54 -8.99
C ARG A 155 9.05 8.22 -8.51
N CYS A 156 8.97 7.16 -9.33
CA CYS A 156 9.60 5.87 -9.00
C CYS A 156 11.12 5.95 -9.22
N ILE A 157 11.56 6.57 -10.31
CA ILE A 157 12.98 6.82 -10.60
C ILE A 157 13.62 7.64 -9.48
N LEU A 158 12.94 8.72 -9.04
CA LEU A 158 13.44 9.56 -7.94
C LEU A 158 13.42 8.84 -6.59
N SER A 159 12.46 7.94 -6.34
CA SER A 159 12.45 7.09 -5.16
C SER A 159 13.63 6.14 -5.15
N MET A 160 13.90 5.46 -6.28
CA MET A 160 15.09 4.63 -6.50
C MET A 160 16.38 5.42 -6.25
N ALA A 161 16.50 6.59 -6.85
CA ALA A 161 17.68 7.45 -6.72
C ALA A 161 17.94 7.82 -5.24
N ASN A 162 16.90 8.23 -4.49
CA ASN A 162 17.05 8.60 -3.07
C ASN A 162 17.47 7.41 -2.20
N GLU A 163 16.93 6.20 -2.46
CA GLU A 163 17.32 5.00 -1.72
C GLU A 163 18.77 4.59 -2.05
N CYS A 164 19.14 4.60 -3.33
CA CYS A 164 20.50 4.27 -3.79
C CYS A 164 21.54 5.28 -3.30
N LEU A 165 21.25 6.58 -3.34
CA LEU A 165 22.14 7.63 -2.82
C LEU A 165 22.37 7.47 -1.32
N GLN A 166 21.34 7.09 -0.56
CA GLN A 166 21.47 6.84 0.87
C GLN A 166 22.33 5.61 1.15
N LEU A 167 22.11 4.49 0.42
CA LEU A 167 22.97 3.31 0.54
C LEU A 167 24.42 3.63 0.20
N GLN A 168 24.65 4.44 -0.85
CA GLN A 168 26.01 4.89 -1.22
C GLN A 168 26.63 5.79 -0.14
N ALA A 169 25.84 6.59 0.57
CA ALA A 169 26.31 7.40 1.69
C ALA A 169 26.67 6.54 2.91
N GLU A 170 25.94 5.44 3.17
CA GLU A 170 26.24 4.48 4.25
C GLU A 170 27.53 3.69 3.95
N ASN A 171 27.72 3.26 2.70
CA ASN A 171 28.96 2.61 2.26
C ASN A 171 29.38 3.07 0.85
N PRO A 172 30.36 4.00 0.74
CA PRO A 172 30.86 4.51 -0.53
C PRO A 172 31.48 3.46 -1.46
N ARG A 173 31.82 2.26 -0.96
CA ARG A 173 32.42 1.16 -1.73
C ARG A 173 31.39 0.21 -2.35
N LEU A 174 30.10 0.49 -2.20
CA LEU A 174 29.06 -0.23 -2.93
C LEU A 174 29.17 0.00 -4.43
N ARG A 175 28.86 -1.03 -5.20
CA ARG A 175 28.74 -0.95 -6.67
C ARG A 175 27.26 -0.92 -7.04
N ILE A 176 26.70 0.27 -7.15
CA ILE A 176 25.29 0.47 -7.44
C ILE A 176 25.09 0.66 -8.96
N LYS A 177 24.15 -0.13 -9.52
CA LYS A 177 23.69 -0.01 -10.90
C LYS A 177 22.23 0.38 -10.87
N THR A 178 21.84 1.39 -11.63
CA THR A 178 20.46 1.86 -11.73
C THR A 178 19.99 1.81 -13.17
N ASP A 179 18.74 1.43 -13.40
CA ASP A 179 18.09 1.48 -14.70
C ASP A 179 16.58 1.73 -14.56
N ALA A 180 16.01 2.36 -15.60
CA ALA A 180 14.57 2.56 -15.73
C ALA A 180 14.22 2.43 -17.22
N SER A 181 13.71 1.29 -17.62
CA SER A 181 13.51 0.92 -19.02
C SER A 181 12.12 0.34 -19.28
N TYR A 182 11.55 0.64 -20.43
CA TYR A 182 10.36 -0.02 -20.94
C TYR A 182 10.54 -1.53 -21.09
N HIS A 183 11.77 -1.99 -21.30
CA HIS A 183 12.12 -3.41 -21.35
C HIS A 183 11.75 -4.15 -20.05
N ASP A 184 11.88 -3.48 -18.90
CA ASP A 184 11.63 -4.09 -17.59
C ASP A 184 10.18 -3.92 -17.10
N MET A 185 9.34 -3.15 -17.81
CA MET A 185 7.96 -2.86 -17.41
C MET A 185 7.09 -4.11 -17.33
N TYR A 186 7.35 -5.15 -18.13
CA TYR A 186 6.57 -6.40 -18.16
C TYR A 186 6.55 -7.15 -16.81
N TYR A 187 7.51 -6.88 -15.92
CA TYR A 187 7.49 -7.42 -14.56
C TYR A 187 7.42 -6.33 -13.48
N LEU A 188 7.89 -5.09 -13.76
CA LEU A 188 7.85 -4.01 -12.77
C LEU A 188 6.46 -3.41 -12.60
N ASN A 189 5.66 -3.38 -13.63
CA ASN A 189 4.29 -2.83 -13.62
C ASN A 189 3.49 -3.40 -14.79
N ASP A 190 3.35 -4.73 -14.82
CA ASP A 190 2.60 -5.41 -15.87
C ASP A 190 1.09 -5.26 -15.61
N GLU A 191 0.54 -4.15 -16.07
CA GLU A 191 -0.90 -3.91 -16.04
C GLU A 191 -1.59 -4.34 -17.35
N ASP A 192 -0.86 -4.63 -18.41
CA ASP A 192 -1.43 -5.01 -19.71
C ASP A 192 -1.75 -6.52 -19.79
N GLN A 193 -2.65 -6.95 -18.91
CA GLN A 193 -3.19 -8.31 -18.86
C GLN A 193 -4.73 -8.28 -18.94
N PRO A 194 -5.31 -7.97 -20.13
CA PRO A 194 -6.75 -7.77 -20.28
C PRO A 194 -7.57 -9.01 -19.88
N ALA A 195 -7.02 -10.21 -20.06
CA ALA A 195 -7.64 -11.46 -19.67
C ALA A 195 -7.86 -11.57 -18.14
N ILE A 196 -7.04 -10.93 -17.32
CA ILE A 196 -7.21 -10.85 -15.86
C ILE A 196 -7.96 -9.56 -15.48
N GLN A 197 -7.63 -8.44 -16.08
CA GLN A 197 -8.19 -7.12 -15.76
C GLN A 197 -9.71 -7.06 -15.94
N ARG A 198 -10.28 -7.84 -16.88
CA ARG A 198 -11.73 -7.91 -17.10
C ARG A 198 -12.52 -8.26 -15.84
N PHE A 199 -11.93 -9.01 -14.90
CA PHE A 199 -12.56 -9.37 -13.63
C PHE A 199 -12.66 -8.21 -12.62
N ARG A 200 -12.13 -7.04 -12.94
CA ARG A 200 -12.33 -5.80 -12.16
C ARG A 200 -13.69 -5.14 -12.41
N HIS A 201 -14.42 -5.61 -13.41
CA HIS A 201 -15.65 -5.00 -13.88
C HIS A 201 -16.75 -6.05 -14.03
N SER A 202 -17.80 -5.92 -13.24
CA SER A 202 -19.04 -6.71 -13.35
C SER A 202 -20.17 -5.93 -12.68
N ASP A 203 -21.41 -6.30 -13.02
CA ASP A 203 -22.59 -5.69 -12.36
C ASP A 203 -22.60 -5.98 -10.86
N ALA A 204 -22.14 -7.16 -10.44
CA ALA A 204 -22.01 -7.52 -9.04
C ALA A 204 -21.01 -6.62 -8.30
N ILE A 205 -19.86 -6.30 -8.91
CA ILE A 205 -18.88 -5.36 -8.35
C ILE A 205 -19.48 -3.96 -8.25
N LYS A 206 -20.14 -3.49 -9.33
CA LYS A 206 -20.80 -2.19 -9.33
C LYS A 206 -21.84 -2.10 -8.22
N ALA A 207 -22.70 -3.10 -8.08
CA ALA A 207 -23.72 -3.16 -7.04
C ALA A 207 -23.11 -3.16 -5.63
N ALA A 208 -22.05 -3.96 -5.39
CA ALA A 208 -21.37 -4.00 -4.10
C ALA A 208 -20.74 -2.64 -3.73
N LEU A 209 -20.09 -1.96 -4.68
CA LEU A 209 -19.50 -0.65 -4.45
C LEU A 209 -20.57 0.44 -4.25
N THR A 210 -21.67 0.42 -5.00
CA THR A 210 -22.80 1.33 -4.78
C THR A 210 -23.38 1.14 -3.38
N LYS A 211 -23.68 -0.10 -3.00
CA LYS A 211 -24.17 -0.44 -1.66
C LYS A 211 -23.20 0.03 -0.57
N ALA A 212 -21.91 -0.25 -0.73
CA ALA A 212 -20.90 0.16 0.24
C ALA A 212 -20.82 1.69 0.41
N TRP A 213 -20.98 2.44 -0.68
CA TRP A 213 -21.05 3.91 -0.63
C TRP A 213 -22.29 4.38 0.13
N GLU A 214 -23.48 3.93 -0.26
CA GLU A 214 -24.76 4.35 0.32
C GLU A 214 -24.87 4.03 1.83
N GLU A 215 -24.37 2.85 2.24
CA GLU A 215 -24.43 2.43 3.64
C GLU A 215 -23.40 3.15 4.52
N ASN A 216 -22.22 3.42 4.00
CA ASN A 216 -21.07 3.82 4.85
C ASN A 216 -20.68 5.29 4.69
N VAL A 217 -20.83 5.90 3.50
CA VAL A 217 -20.39 7.28 3.29
C VAL A 217 -21.51 8.23 3.65
N LYS A 218 -21.36 8.92 4.77
CA LYS A 218 -22.27 9.99 5.22
C LYS A 218 -21.59 11.33 4.99
N THR A 219 -22.33 12.31 4.51
CA THR A 219 -21.77 13.62 4.12
C THR A 219 -22.56 14.80 4.69
N ASP A 220 -23.64 14.53 5.42
CA ASP A 220 -24.55 15.57 5.92
C ASP A 220 -23.84 16.54 6.86
N HIS A 221 -23.00 16.03 7.77
CA HIS A 221 -22.20 16.88 8.66
C HIS A 221 -21.22 17.73 7.84
N LEU A 222 -20.44 17.14 6.94
CA LEU A 222 -19.48 17.86 6.10
C LEU A 222 -20.19 18.98 5.31
N MET A 223 -21.35 18.70 4.73
CA MET A 223 -22.10 19.71 3.98
C MET A 223 -22.59 20.83 4.90
N SER A 224 -23.14 20.51 6.07
CA SER A 224 -23.63 21.51 7.04
C SER A 224 -22.52 22.38 7.62
N VAL A 225 -21.31 21.84 7.78
CA VAL A 225 -20.12 22.59 8.24
C VAL A 225 -19.65 23.58 7.18
N LEU A 226 -19.68 23.20 5.90
CA LEU A 226 -19.07 24.01 4.83
C LEU A 226 -20.07 24.99 4.17
N PHE A 227 -21.36 24.64 4.10
CA PHE A 227 -22.37 25.41 3.40
C PHE A 227 -23.48 25.89 4.33
N ARG A 228 -24.00 27.11 4.07
CA ARG A 228 -25.02 27.75 4.90
C ARG A 228 -26.42 27.23 4.64
N ASP A 229 -26.69 26.74 3.44
CA ASP A 229 -28.03 26.44 2.94
C ASP A 229 -28.08 25.03 2.35
N ALA A 230 -28.96 24.20 2.94
CA ALA A 230 -29.17 22.83 2.47
C ALA A 230 -29.86 22.78 1.10
N ALA A 231 -30.71 23.77 0.75
CA ALA A 231 -31.32 23.85 -0.56
C ALA A 231 -30.27 24.13 -1.65
N TYR A 232 -29.34 25.06 -1.37
CA TYR A 232 -28.21 25.31 -2.27
C TYR A 232 -27.37 24.05 -2.49
N VAL A 233 -27.08 23.31 -1.43
CA VAL A 233 -26.31 22.05 -1.54
C VAL A 233 -27.04 21.05 -2.44
N ARG A 234 -28.34 20.81 -2.18
CA ARG A 234 -29.13 19.87 -2.97
C ARG A 234 -29.19 20.24 -4.46
N ASP A 235 -29.33 21.54 -4.76
CA ASP A 235 -29.61 22.01 -6.12
C ASP A 235 -28.37 22.34 -6.93
N SER A 236 -27.17 22.55 -6.27
CA SER A 236 -25.98 23.09 -6.91
C SER A 236 -24.69 22.32 -6.63
N VAL A 237 -24.71 21.32 -5.75
CA VAL A 237 -23.48 20.57 -5.36
C VAL A 237 -23.64 19.09 -5.70
N ASP A 238 -22.74 18.58 -6.53
CA ASP A 238 -22.53 17.12 -6.62
C ASP A 238 -21.82 16.65 -5.35
N VAL A 239 -22.62 16.30 -4.34
CA VAL A 239 -22.15 15.99 -2.98
C VAL A 239 -21.18 14.82 -2.97
N ALA A 240 -21.46 13.75 -3.74
CA ALA A 240 -20.60 12.56 -3.75
C ALA A 240 -19.22 12.87 -4.36
N SER A 241 -19.21 13.54 -5.51
CA SER A 241 -17.96 13.96 -6.16
C SER A 241 -17.18 14.97 -5.30
N PHE A 242 -17.88 15.94 -4.69
CA PHE A 242 -17.26 16.95 -3.84
C PHE A 242 -16.62 16.32 -2.61
N ALA A 243 -17.37 15.51 -1.85
CA ALA A 243 -16.86 14.86 -0.64
C ALA A 243 -15.68 13.95 -0.94
N ASN A 244 -15.75 13.11 -1.99
CA ASN A 244 -14.66 12.20 -2.35
C ASN A 244 -13.38 12.94 -2.80
N ASN A 245 -13.51 14.02 -3.59
CA ASN A 245 -12.36 14.81 -4.03
C ASN A 245 -11.78 15.63 -2.87
N LEU A 246 -12.59 16.27 -2.04
CA LEU A 246 -12.12 17.00 -0.86
C LEU A 246 -11.40 16.06 0.11
N PHE A 247 -11.96 14.87 0.35
CA PHE A 247 -11.29 13.85 1.16
C PHE A 247 -9.98 13.39 0.54
N SER A 248 -9.89 13.28 -0.80
CA SER A 248 -8.63 12.92 -1.47
C SER A 248 -7.56 14.00 -1.27
N VAL A 249 -7.94 15.28 -1.29
CA VAL A 249 -7.02 16.39 -0.95
C VAL A 249 -6.60 16.29 0.52
N ALA A 250 -7.55 16.10 1.46
CA ALA A 250 -7.26 15.93 2.88
C ALA A 250 -6.27 14.76 3.12
N ALA A 251 -6.56 13.62 2.53
CA ALA A 251 -5.73 12.42 2.62
C ALA A 251 -4.30 12.63 2.09
N ASN A 252 -4.16 13.41 1.01
CA ASN A 252 -2.86 13.66 0.39
C ASN A 252 -2.01 14.71 1.12
N MET A 253 -2.60 15.53 2.00
CA MET A 253 -1.83 16.57 2.71
C MET A 253 -0.75 15.98 3.61
N GLN A 254 -0.94 14.77 4.13
CA GLN A 254 0.12 14.06 4.86
C GLN A 254 1.34 13.68 3.99
N SER A 255 1.24 13.79 2.66
CA SER A 255 2.36 13.64 1.73
C SER A 255 3.21 14.90 1.60
N CYS A 256 2.78 16.02 2.15
CA CYS A 256 3.40 17.34 2.01
C CYS A 256 3.87 17.87 3.36
N ASP A 257 4.92 18.69 3.37
CA ASP A 257 5.36 19.39 4.56
C ASP A 257 4.51 20.67 4.73
N THR A 258 3.31 20.53 5.28
CA THR A 258 2.36 21.62 5.49
C THR A 258 1.69 21.51 6.86
N LYS A 259 1.26 22.67 7.39
CA LYS A 259 0.43 22.75 8.61
C LYS A 259 -1.06 22.82 8.28
N LEU A 260 -1.42 22.83 6.98
CA LEU A 260 -2.82 22.82 6.58
C LEU A 260 -3.42 21.46 6.95
N ASP A 261 -4.63 21.50 7.49
CA ASP A 261 -5.39 20.32 7.87
C ASP A 261 -6.84 20.45 7.37
N LEU A 262 -7.22 19.55 6.47
CA LEU A 262 -8.58 19.45 5.98
C LEU A 262 -9.38 18.35 6.70
N TYR A 263 -8.74 17.43 7.41
CA TYR A 263 -9.44 16.41 8.21
C TYR A 263 -10.33 17.03 9.28
N ARG A 264 -10.00 18.20 9.78
CA ARG A 264 -10.79 18.94 10.78
C ARG A 264 -12.23 19.25 10.36
N PHE A 265 -12.57 19.16 9.06
CA PHE A 265 -13.92 19.34 8.55
C PHE A 265 -14.73 18.06 8.52
N PHE A 266 -14.09 16.93 8.73
CA PHE A 266 -14.72 15.60 8.75
C PHE A 266 -14.85 15.09 10.19
N THR A 267 -15.92 14.37 10.48
CA THR A 267 -15.98 13.58 11.71
C THR A 267 -15.14 12.32 11.58
N PRO A 268 -14.73 11.69 12.71
CA PRO A 268 -14.11 10.36 12.67
C PRO A 268 -14.97 9.32 11.97
N GLU A 269 -16.29 9.38 12.14
CA GLU A 269 -17.27 8.51 11.50
C GLU A 269 -17.28 8.68 9.97
N GLU A 270 -17.25 9.93 9.48
CA GLU A 270 -17.15 10.22 8.04
C GLU A 270 -15.84 9.69 7.47
N CYS A 271 -14.73 9.90 8.16
CA CYS A 271 -13.43 9.35 7.78
C CYS A 271 -13.45 7.82 7.70
N TYR A 272 -14.01 7.16 8.71
CA TYR A 272 -14.11 5.71 8.76
C TYR A 272 -15.03 5.15 7.67
N GLY A 273 -16.16 5.80 7.42
CA GLY A 273 -17.09 5.40 6.37
C GLY A 273 -16.49 5.48 4.97
N ILE A 274 -15.82 6.60 4.65
CA ILE A 274 -15.11 6.76 3.37
C ILE A 274 -13.98 5.72 3.25
N TRP A 275 -13.26 5.45 4.35
CA TRP A 275 -12.21 4.44 4.34
C TRP A 275 -12.78 3.03 4.09
N LYS A 276 -13.89 2.64 4.69
CA LYS A 276 -14.52 1.33 4.44
C LYS A 276 -14.84 1.12 2.95
N TYR A 277 -15.41 2.13 2.31
CA TYR A 277 -15.66 2.10 0.87
C TYR A 277 -14.37 1.91 0.06
N ARG A 278 -13.34 2.71 0.33
CA ARG A 278 -12.05 2.62 -0.36
C ARG A 278 -11.33 1.31 -0.07
N ASN A 279 -11.45 0.79 1.15
CA ASN A 279 -10.87 -0.48 1.54
C ASN A 279 -11.46 -1.62 0.71
N LEU A 280 -12.79 -1.65 0.53
CA LEU A 280 -13.48 -2.62 -0.32
C LEU A 280 -13.08 -2.45 -1.80
N GLU A 281 -13.07 -1.23 -2.32
CA GLU A 281 -12.70 -0.96 -3.71
C GLU A 281 -11.29 -1.50 -4.03
N TRP A 282 -10.31 -1.23 -3.17
CA TRP A 282 -8.95 -1.74 -3.34
C TRP A 282 -8.86 -3.26 -3.24
N SER A 283 -9.60 -3.87 -2.30
CA SER A 283 -9.66 -5.33 -2.16
C SER A 283 -10.19 -5.99 -3.44
N ILE A 284 -11.26 -5.46 -4.03
CA ILE A 284 -11.85 -6.00 -5.27
C ILE A 284 -10.91 -5.84 -6.47
N ARG A 285 -10.31 -4.64 -6.62
CA ARG A 285 -9.55 -4.29 -7.82
C ARG A 285 -8.14 -4.89 -7.87
N TYR A 286 -7.53 -5.17 -6.71
CA TYR A 286 -6.11 -5.54 -6.62
C TYR A 286 -5.82 -6.65 -5.61
N GLY A 287 -6.72 -6.92 -4.67
CA GLY A 287 -6.57 -7.96 -3.66
C GLY A 287 -7.12 -9.32 -4.11
N ASP A 288 -7.03 -10.30 -3.23
CA ASP A 288 -7.75 -11.57 -3.37
C ASP A 288 -9.19 -11.38 -2.89
N ASN A 289 -10.12 -11.15 -3.82
CA ASN A 289 -11.52 -10.93 -3.52
C ASN A 289 -12.43 -11.84 -4.36
N SER A 290 -13.45 -12.40 -3.72
CA SER A 290 -14.38 -13.32 -4.38
C SER A 290 -15.16 -12.69 -5.54
N LEU A 291 -15.47 -11.37 -5.47
CA LEU A 291 -16.15 -10.66 -6.54
C LEU A 291 -15.30 -10.56 -7.82
N SER A 292 -13.98 -10.49 -7.68
CA SER A 292 -13.04 -10.57 -8.80
C SER A 292 -12.48 -11.99 -9.00
N LYS A 293 -13.18 -13.02 -8.48
CA LYS A 293 -12.83 -14.45 -8.59
C LYS A 293 -11.42 -14.78 -8.07
N GLY A 294 -10.84 -13.95 -7.20
CA GLY A 294 -9.51 -14.19 -6.63
C GLY A 294 -8.35 -14.11 -7.62
N VAL A 295 -8.55 -13.54 -8.81
CA VAL A 295 -7.52 -13.56 -9.88
C VAL A 295 -6.61 -12.34 -9.87
N MET A 296 -6.98 -11.25 -9.20
CA MET A 296 -6.21 -10.00 -9.23
C MET A 296 -4.76 -10.14 -8.75
N PRO A 297 -4.43 -10.96 -7.75
CA PRO A 297 -3.04 -11.19 -7.34
C PRO A 297 -2.14 -11.67 -8.47
N TYR A 298 -2.67 -12.44 -9.41
CA TYR A 298 -1.91 -13.00 -10.53
C TYR A 298 -1.51 -12.01 -11.63
N LEU A 299 -1.95 -10.74 -11.52
CA LEU A 299 -1.34 -9.65 -12.28
C LEU A 299 0.17 -9.52 -11.99
N GLN A 300 0.63 -10.01 -10.84
CA GLN A 300 2.03 -9.96 -10.44
C GLN A 300 2.79 -11.29 -10.66
N ASN A 301 2.28 -12.19 -11.49
CA ASN A 301 2.92 -13.47 -11.78
C ASN A 301 4.33 -13.29 -12.38
N ASN A 302 4.52 -12.33 -13.31
CA ASN A 302 5.82 -12.02 -13.91
C ASN A 302 6.82 -11.47 -12.88
N LEU A 303 6.36 -10.61 -11.97
CA LEU A 303 7.20 -10.08 -10.92
C LEU A 303 7.62 -11.17 -9.92
N LEU A 304 6.70 -12.04 -9.50
CA LEU A 304 7.05 -13.16 -8.61
C LEU A 304 8.03 -14.12 -9.29
N ARG A 305 7.86 -14.44 -10.58
CA ARG A 305 8.87 -15.22 -11.35
C ARG A 305 10.22 -14.52 -11.37
N ASN A 306 10.23 -13.19 -11.57
CA ASN A 306 11.47 -12.40 -11.54
C ASN A 306 12.14 -12.44 -10.15
N PHE A 307 11.38 -12.40 -9.04
CA PHE A 307 11.94 -12.60 -7.69
C PHE A 307 12.62 -13.95 -7.56
N LEU A 308 11.96 -15.04 -7.99
CA LEU A 308 12.50 -16.41 -7.91
C LEU A 308 13.77 -16.58 -8.73
N THR A 309 13.73 -16.20 -10.01
CA THR A 309 14.87 -16.40 -10.94
C THR A 309 16.07 -15.52 -10.59
N THR A 310 15.81 -14.28 -10.18
CA THR A 310 16.88 -13.35 -9.77
C THR A 310 17.53 -13.82 -8.48
N ALA A 311 16.75 -14.29 -7.50
CA ALA A 311 17.28 -14.85 -6.26
C ALA A 311 18.18 -16.06 -6.53
N ASP A 312 17.72 -17.05 -7.33
CA ASP A 312 18.52 -18.22 -7.69
C ASP A 312 19.84 -17.81 -8.34
N SER A 313 19.82 -16.86 -9.29
CA SER A 313 21.01 -16.39 -10.00
C SER A 313 21.99 -15.65 -9.09
N CYS A 314 21.51 -14.80 -8.18
CA CYS A 314 22.35 -14.04 -7.27
C CYS A 314 22.94 -14.90 -6.14
N LEU A 315 22.15 -15.87 -5.63
CA LEU A 315 22.61 -16.76 -4.57
C LEU A 315 23.69 -17.76 -5.03
N GLN A 316 23.79 -18.04 -6.33
CA GLN A 316 24.87 -18.84 -6.92
C GLN A 316 26.20 -18.06 -6.96
N LYS A 317 26.14 -16.74 -7.09
CA LYS A 317 27.32 -15.86 -7.22
C LYS A 317 27.85 -15.55 -5.85
N SER A 318 28.26 -16.11 -4.98
CA SER A 318 28.87 -15.86 -3.66
C SER A 318 29.22 -14.39 -3.29
N VAL A 319 28.68 -13.42 -4.02
CA VAL A 319 28.90 -11.97 -3.80
C VAL A 319 27.66 -11.41 -3.10
N PRO A 320 27.84 -10.74 -1.93
CA PRO A 320 26.72 -10.08 -1.27
C PRO A 320 26.14 -8.96 -2.13
N GLY A 321 24.88 -8.62 -1.91
CA GLY A 321 24.25 -7.52 -2.62
C GLY A 321 22.72 -7.53 -2.56
N ALA A 322 22.12 -6.68 -3.37
CA ALA A 322 20.69 -6.54 -3.41
C ALA A 322 20.16 -6.32 -4.83
N THR A 323 18.94 -6.78 -5.08
CA THR A 323 18.13 -6.38 -6.23
C THR A 323 16.94 -5.58 -5.72
N LEU A 324 16.90 -4.30 -6.05
CA LEU A 324 15.86 -3.36 -5.61
C LEU A 324 14.98 -2.98 -6.81
N ARG A 325 13.66 -3.04 -6.63
CA ARG A 325 12.68 -2.70 -7.68
C ARG A 325 11.74 -1.63 -7.16
N PHE A 326 11.42 -0.66 -8.02
CA PHE A 326 10.62 0.52 -7.64
C PHE A 326 9.43 0.72 -8.57
N GLY A 327 8.24 0.83 -7.98
CA GLY A 327 7.02 1.01 -8.74
C GLY A 327 5.85 1.53 -7.90
N HIS A 328 4.75 0.78 -7.82
CA HIS A 328 3.44 1.30 -7.45
C HIS A 328 2.71 0.45 -6.40
N ASP A 329 1.70 1.06 -5.75
CA ASP A 329 0.73 0.41 -4.85
C ASP A 329 -0.07 -0.71 -5.54
N VAL A 330 -0.48 -0.48 -6.79
CA VAL A 330 -1.18 -1.46 -7.65
C VAL A 330 -0.34 -2.72 -7.95
N VAL A 331 0.92 -2.73 -7.55
CA VAL A 331 1.83 -3.88 -7.64
C VAL A 331 2.08 -4.49 -6.26
N VAL A 332 2.37 -3.67 -5.23
CA VAL A 332 2.69 -4.18 -3.88
C VAL A 332 1.51 -4.94 -3.29
N LEU A 333 0.28 -4.42 -3.39
CA LEU A 333 -0.90 -5.08 -2.84
C LEU A 333 -1.14 -6.46 -3.48
N PRO A 334 -1.32 -6.58 -4.81
CA PRO A 334 -1.54 -7.90 -5.40
C PRO A 334 -0.34 -8.84 -5.24
N LEU A 335 0.91 -8.34 -5.17
CA LEU A 335 2.08 -9.15 -4.90
C LEU A 335 2.05 -9.72 -3.46
N ALA A 336 1.69 -8.91 -2.47
CA ALA A 336 1.53 -9.38 -1.09
C ALA A 336 0.45 -10.46 -0.98
N CYS A 337 -0.66 -10.31 -1.71
CA CYS A 337 -1.73 -11.31 -1.79
C CYS A 337 -1.25 -12.57 -2.54
N LEU A 338 -0.53 -12.43 -3.67
CA LEU A 338 0.00 -13.56 -4.43
C LEU A 338 1.00 -14.39 -3.64
N MET A 339 1.85 -13.70 -2.86
CA MET A 339 2.80 -14.32 -1.94
C MET A 339 2.15 -14.86 -0.66
N GLU A 340 0.87 -14.58 -0.42
CA GLU A 340 0.14 -14.98 0.80
C GLU A 340 0.87 -14.54 2.07
N LEU A 341 1.33 -13.28 2.10
CA LEU A 341 2.04 -12.74 3.25
C LEU A 341 1.07 -12.53 4.43
N GLY A 342 1.24 -13.32 5.48
CA GLY A 342 0.33 -13.29 6.62
C GLY A 342 -1.12 -13.47 6.18
N ASP A 343 -1.97 -12.53 6.57
CA ASP A 343 -3.40 -12.54 6.22
C ASP A 343 -3.72 -11.90 4.85
N CYS A 344 -2.73 -11.36 4.15
CA CYS A 344 -2.95 -10.72 2.84
C CYS A 344 -3.47 -11.71 1.77
N GLY A 345 -3.09 -12.99 1.86
CA GLY A 345 -3.52 -14.03 0.92
C GLY A 345 -4.88 -14.67 1.23
N LYS A 346 -5.54 -14.25 2.31
CA LYS A 346 -6.89 -14.74 2.62
C LYS A 346 -7.89 -14.07 1.69
N GLN A 347 -8.69 -14.88 0.99
CA GLN A 347 -9.73 -14.37 0.11
C GLN A 347 -10.77 -13.58 0.88
N GLN A 348 -11.09 -12.39 0.38
CA GLN A 348 -12.04 -11.46 0.96
C GLN A 348 -13.40 -11.52 0.25
N GLY A 349 -14.45 -11.04 0.93
CA GLY A 349 -15.79 -10.91 0.37
C GLY A 349 -16.11 -9.50 -0.12
N GLY A 350 -17.36 -9.33 -0.59
CA GLY A 350 -17.87 -8.04 -1.10
C GLY A 350 -18.55 -7.15 -0.08
N ASP A 351 -18.52 -7.49 1.23
CA ASP A 351 -19.12 -6.68 2.29
C ASP A 351 -18.07 -5.78 2.96
N ALA A 352 -18.27 -4.46 2.88
CA ALA A 352 -17.33 -3.47 3.38
C ALA A 352 -17.17 -3.50 4.91
N ASN A 353 -18.25 -3.84 5.65
CA ASN A 353 -18.22 -3.88 7.10
C ASN A 353 -17.45 -5.11 7.60
N LEU A 354 -17.73 -6.29 7.04
CA LEU A 354 -17.00 -7.52 7.36
C LEU A 354 -15.53 -7.46 6.94
N LEU A 355 -15.23 -6.80 5.82
CA LEU A 355 -13.87 -6.59 5.37
C LEU A 355 -13.08 -5.72 6.34
N ALA A 356 -13.67 -4.62 6.81
CA ALA A 356 -13.05 -3.68 7.73
C ALA A 356 -12.59 -4.33 9.06
N GLU A 357 -13.21 -5.42 9.46
CA GLU A 357 -12.84 -6.17 10.66
C GLU A 357 -11.51 -6.93 10.51
N LYS A 358 -11.15 -7.33 9.30
CA LYS A 358 -10.08 -8.33 9.07
C LYS A 358 -8.96 -7.84 8.19
N TRP A 359 -9.21 -6.82 7.36
CA TRP A 359 -8.30 -6.40 6.32
C TRP A 359 -8.19 -4.88 6.28
N ARG A 360 -6.97 -4.36 6.43
CA ARG A 360 -6.68 -2.93 6.55
C ARG A 360 -5.64 -2.53 5.51
N ASN A 361 -6.09 -1.89 4.46
CA ASN A 361 -5.27 -1.49 3.32
C ASN A 361 -4.10 -0.57 3.71
N TYR A 362 -4.26 0.32 4.70
CA TYR A 362 -3.21 1.23 5.16
C TYR A 362 -2.03 0.53 5.84
N GLU A 363 -2.16 -0.73 6.27
CA GLU A 363 -1.05 -1.54 6.77
C GLU A 363 -0.28 -2.23 5.65
N ILE A 364 -0.94 -2.52 4.52
CA ILE A 364 -0.37 -3.31 3.43
C ILE A 364 0.39 -2.41 2.46
N PHE A 365 -0.23 -1.32 1.98
CA PHE A 365 0.34 -0.50 0.91
C PHE A 365 0.29 1.03 1.15
N PRO A 366 0.78 1.53 2.31
CA PRO A 366 0.99 2.96 2.49
C PRO A 366 1.95 3.52 1.42
N MET A 367 2.16 4.84 1.39
CA MET A 367 3.24 5.43 0.58
C MET A 367 4.57 4.78 0.94
N ALA A 368 5.48 4.59 -0.03
CA ALA A 368 6.77 3.92 0.13
C ALA A 368 6.72 2.48 0.69
N CYS A 369 5.54 1.83 0.68
CA CYS A 369 5.42 0.44 1.10
C CYS A 369 6.39 -0.46 0.32
N ASN A 370 6.87 -1.51 0.98
CA ASN A 370 7.87 -2.38 0.38
C ASN A 370 7.75 -3.82 0.86
N ILE A 371 8.17 -4.75 0.00
CA ILE A 371 8.35 -6.17 0.30
C ILE A 371 9.83 -6.47 0.14
N GLN A 372 10.45 -7.07 1.16
CA GLN A 372 11.86 -7.43 1.17
C GLN A 372 12.00 -8.92 1.46
N TRP A 373 12.63 -9.67 0.55
CA TRP A 373 13.10 -11.03 0.78
C TRP A 373 14.55 -10.97 1.19
N VAL A 374 14.86 -11.33 2.44
CA VAL A 374 16.20 -11.35 3.01
C VAL A 374 16.70 -12.78 3.09
N PHE A 375 17.77 -13.08 2.37
CA PHE A 375 18.34 -14.41 2.27
C PHE A 375 19.52 -14.56 3.21
N TYR A 376 19.55 -15.69 3.89
CA TYR A 376 20.58 -16.04 4.87
C TYR A 376 21.29 -17.32 4.43
N ARG A 377 22.60 -17.33 4.57
CA ARG A 377 23.45 -18.50 4.26
C ARG A 377 24.15 -18.97 5.52
N LYS A 378 24.19 -20.28 5.72
CA LYS A 378 24.98 -20.89 6.77
C LYS A 378 26.43 -21.03 6.32
N LYS A 379 27.37 -20.59 7.16
CA LYS A 379 28.81 -20.72 6.87
C LYS A 379 29.19 -22.16 6.53
N LYS A 380 29.95 -22.37 5.45
CA LYS A 380 30.42 -23.68 4.96
C LYS A 380 29.30 -24.68 4.62
N SER A 381 28.08 -24.19 4.32
CA SER A 381 26.95 -25.00 3.93
C SER A 381 26.27 -24.43 2.70
N LYS A 382 25.49 -25.26 1.98
CA LYS A 382 24.58 -24.84 0.91
C LYS A 382 23.20 -24.45 1.44
N ASP A 383 22.97 -24.57 2.75
CA ASP A 383 21.68 -24.27 3.36
C ASP A 383 21.37 -22.77 3.26
N LEU A 384 20.23 -22.48 2.69
CA LEU A 384 19.70 -21.12 2.50
C LEU A 384 18.35 -21.00 3.21
N LEU A 385 18.23 -19.93 3.96
CA LEU A 385 16.96 -19.50 4.55
C LEU A 385 16.53 -18.18 3.92
N VAL A 386 15.23 -17.95 3.88
CA VAL A 386 14.64 -16.67 3.53
C VAL A 386 13.71 -16.20 4.64
N LYS A 387 13.73 -14.91 4.92
CA LYS A 387 12.78 -14.18 5.74
C LYS A 387 12.16 -13.09 4.89
N VAL A 388 10.83 -12.90 5.00
CA VAL A 388 10.11 -11.89 4.21
C VAL A 388 9.60 -10.81 5.12
N LEU A 389 9.79 -9.57 4.71
CA LEU A 389 9.28 -8.38 5.37
C LEU A 389 8.26 -7.69 4.47
N LEU A 390 7.14 -7.24 5.05
CA LEU A 390 6.22 -6.28 4.46
C LEU A 390 6.26 -5.01 5.30
N ASN A 391 6.59 -3.88 4.67
CA ASN A 391 6.78 -2.62 5.39
C ASN A 391 7.74 -2.74 6.59
N GLU A 392 8.82 -3.52 6.40
CA GLU A 392 9.85 -3.80 7.40
C GLU A 392 9.37 -4.64 8.61
N HIS A 393 8.14 -5.18 8.59
CA HIS A 393 7.62 -6.14 9.56
C HIS A 393 7.76 -7.58 9.04
N GLU A 394 8.16 -8.51 9.92
CA GLU A 394 8.31 -9.93 9.59
C GLU A 394 6.96 -10.58 9.26
N MET A 395 6.88 -11.27 8.12
CA MET A 395 5.66 -11.90 7.65
C MET A 395 5.78 -13.43 7.67
N SER A 396 4.67 -14.08 7.97
CA SER A 396 4.57 -15.53 7.75
C SER A 396 4.33 -15.84 6.28
N LEU A 397 4.88 -16.98 5.83
CA LEU A 397 4.69 -17.53 4.50
C LEU A 397 3.81 -18.79 4.56
N PRO A 398 3.14 -19.15 3.45
CA PRO A 398 2.28 -20.35 3.36
C PRO A 398 3.09 -21.66 3.24
N VAL A 399 4.24 -21.71 3.87
CA VAL A 399 5.18 -22.84 3.85
C VAL A 399 5.49 -23.23 5.29
N ALA A 400 5.51 -24.52 5.56
CA ALA A 400 5.83 -25.01 6.89
C ALA A 400 7.29 -24.69 7.27
N THR A 401 7.50 -24.30 8.52
CA THR A 401 8.84 -24.09 9.09
C THR A 401 8.85 -24.42 10.58
N THR A 402 9.99 -24.84 11.08
CA THR A 402 10.24 -25.03 12.52
C THR A 402 10.94 -23.81 13.16
N GLN A 403 11.29 -22.80 12.36
CA GLN A 403 12.06 -21.63 12.78
C GLN A 403 11.46 -20.29 12.30
N ALA A 404 10.14 -20.12 12.38
CA ALA A 404 9.54 -18.84 12.00
C ALA A 404 10.28 -17.66 12.64
N PRO A 405 10.54 -16.56 11.91
CA PRO A 405 10.08 -16.21 10.57
C PRO A 405 11.06 -16.65 9.44
N TYR A 406 11.90 -17.67 9.65
CA TYR A 406 12.85 -18.19 8.70
C TYR A 406 12.32 -19.45 8.02
N TYR A 407 12.43 -19.50 6.70
CA TYR A 407 11.91 -20.58 5.85
C TYR A 407 13.04 -21.13 4.98
N ARG A 408 13.07 -22.43 4.72
CA ARG A 408 14.03 -23.00 3.77
C ARG A 408 13.74 -22.47 2.37
N TRP A 409 14.76 -21.91 1.72
CA TRP A 409 14.58 -21.32 0.40
C TRP A 409 14.04 -22.32 -0.64
N GLU A 410 14.52 -23.54 -0.61
CA GLU A 410 14.09 -24.61 -1.51
C GLU A 410 12.57 -24.85 -1.43
N ASP A 411 12.03 -24.90 -0.22
CA ASP A 411 10.60 -25.13 0.02
C ASP A 411 9.74 -23.94 -0.44
N VAL A 412 10.21 -22.72 -0.14
CA VAL A 412 9.54 -21.46 -0.58
C VAL A 412 9.56 -21.37 -2.11
N ARG A 413 10.70 -21.63 -2.74
CA ARG A 413 10.85 -21.62 -4.19
C ARG A 413 9.91 -22.62 -4.85
N LYS A 414 9.90 -23.87 -4.37
CA LYS A 414 9.03 -24.94 -4.88
C LYS A 414 7.55 -24.54 -4.77
N TYR A 415 7.14 -24.05 -3.61
CA TYR A 415 5.76 -23.63 -3.36
C TYR A 415 5.29 -22.59 -4.40
N TYR A 416 6.05 -21.51 -4.60
CA TYR A 416 5.64 -20.47 -5.52
C TYR A 416 5.74 -20.89 -6.99
N GLN A 417 6.72 -21.72 -7.36
CA GLN A 417 6.79 -22.30 -8.71
C GLN A 417 5.56 -23.15 -9.02
N GLU A 418 5.14 -24.01 -8.10
CA GLU A 418 3.94 -24.83 -8.23
C GLU A 418 2.67 -23.97 -8.28
N LYS A 419 2.55 -22.96 -7.40
CA LYS A 419 1.42 -22.03 -7.40
C LYS A 419 1.27 -21.33 -8.76
N LEU A 420 2.36 -20.79 -9.28
CA LEU A 420 2.36 -20.09 -10.57
C LEU A 420 2.10 -21.03 -11.78
N SER A 421 2.50 -22.30 -11.70
CA SER A 421 2.26 -23.27 -12.76
C SER A 421 0.82 -23.79 -12.80
N ARG A 422 0.13 -23.79 -11.65
CA ARG A 422 -1.27 -24.26 -11.53
C ARG A 422 -2.30 -23.18 -11.86
N PHE A 423 -1.89 -21.93 -11.95
CA PHE A 423 -2.83 -20.85 -12.20
C PHE A 423 -3.43 -20.95 -13.60
N GLN A 424 -4.75 -20.93 -13.66
CA GLN A 424 -5.53 -20.83 -14.88
C GLN A 424 -6.56 -19.71 -14.71
N ILE A 425 -6.70 -18.91 -15.76
CA ILE A 425 -7.71 -17.83 -15.77
C ILE A 425 -9.09 -18.48 -15.82
N PRO A 426 -10.00 -18.16 -14.88
CA PRO A 426 -11.35 -18.73 -14.88
C PRO A 426 -12.08 -18.42 -16.19
N THR A 427 -12.82 -19.41 -16.70
CA THR A 427 -13.75 -19.19 -17.80
C THR A 427 -14.94 -18.38 -17.34
N GLU A 428 -15.46 -17.53 -18.21
CA GLU A 428 -16.78 -16.91 -18.02
C GLU A 428 -17.85 -18.01 -18.20
N LYS A 429 -18.62 -18.25 -17.15
CA LYS A 429 -19.89 -19.00 -17.28
C LYS A 429 -21.00 -18.01 -17.42
#